data_9792b25b167e0077641b867de7cc62ee
#
_entry.id   9792b25b167e0077641b867de7cc62ee
#
_cell.length_a   1.000
_cell.length_b   1.000
_cell.length_c   1.000
_cell.angle_alpha   90.00
_cell.angle_beta   90.00
_cell.angle_gamma   90.00
#
_symmetry.space_group_name_H-M   'P 1'
#
loop_
_entity.id
_entity.type
_entity.pdbx_description
1 polymer ?
#
loop_
_entity_poly.entity_id
_entity_poly.type
_entity_poly.pdbx_seq_one_letter_code
_entity_poly.pdbx_strand_id
1 'polypeptide(L)'
;MSVIHTIVHRRGRVAATWELLTEGVAARQLTAAVRSGEIVRARQGHYCCPELSAAEREALRVGGRLTGTSGARHYGIWSPLLPDLEIAVHPDATQLRTRFDATARLSSSRDDAHTVVAWRDNGARGTRTALLPIECLEQIAMTQPAAVAFAATESALHLGHVSAADVRRLIARLPSTRRGALHRARATAESGGESLFAYQLDLPGIAITQQQWIGDLRVDFLLGERLVIEIDGYEFHSARAAFEDDRRRDAVLRALGYRVLRFSYRQVETSWAEVAAAVASAIASGDHLAG
;
A
#
# COMPACT_ATOMS: atom_id res chain seq x y z
N MET A 1 19.17 -4.08 25.34
CA MET A 1 18.30 -5.16 24.79
C MET A 1 18.69 -6.44 25.50
N SER A 2 17.74 -7.20 26.00
CA SER A 2 18.00 -8.45 26.68
C SER A 2 18.29 -9.57 25.67
N VAL A 3 18.80 -10.69 26.18
CA VAL A 3 19.12 -11.87 25.35
C VAL A 3 17.87 -12.40 24.64
N ILE A 4 16.71 -12.42 25.33
CA ILE A 4 15.46 -12.97 24.76
C ILE A 4 14.95 -12.08 23.64
N HIS A 5 14.92 -10.76 23.83
CA HIS A 5 14.55 -9.81 22.80
C HIS A 5 15.48 -9.95 21.57
N THR A 6 16.78 -10.07 21.79
CA THR A 6 17.77 -10.25 20.70
C THR A 6 17.49 -11.54 19.90
N ILE A 7 17.15 -12.63 20.56
CA ILE A 7 16.81 -13.90 19.91
C ILE A 7 15.54 -13.71 19.04
N VAL A 8 14.46 -13.13 19.61
CA VAL A 8 13.22 -12.88 18.87
C VAL A 8 13.45 -11.95 17.68
N HIS A 9 14.21 -10.88 17.89
CA HIS A 9 14.53 -9.91 16.83
C HIS A 9 15.29 -10.57 15.67
N ARG A 10 16.34 -11.36 15.95
CA ARG A 10 17.14 -12.08 14.95
C ARG A 10 16.30 -13.08 14.14
N ARG A 11 15.26 -13.64 14.73
CA ARG A 11 14.31 -14.55 14.07
C ARG A 11 13.22 -13.84 13.25
N GLY A 12 13.45 -12.58 12.88
CA GLY A 12 12.50 -11.80 12.10
C GLY A 12 11.39 -11.21 12.97
N ARG A 13 11.73 -10.84 14.20
CA ARG A 13 10.90 -10.16 15.20
C ARG A 13 9.71 -11.00 15.74
N VAL A 14 9.63 -12.28 15.39
CA VAL A 14 8.62 -13.25 15.83
C VAL A 14 9.28 -14.58 16.13
N ALA A 15 8.85 -15.24 17.20
CA ALA A 15 9.32 -16.58 17.55
C ALA A 15 8.20 -17.42 18.17
N ALA A 16 8.19 -18.70 17.86
CA ALA A 16 7.36 -19.68 18.54
C ALA A 16 8.01 -20.14 19.85
N THR A 17 7.22 -20.64 20.81
CA THR A 17 7.74 -21.16 22.09
C THR A 17 8.84 -22.20 21.86
N TRP A 18 8.61 -23.16 20.97
CA TRP A 18 9.57 -24.24 20.73
C TRP A 18 10.90 -23.71 20.18
N GLU A 19 10.89 -22.69 19.34
CA GLU A 19 12.10 -22.05 18.83
C GLU A 19 12.94 -21.41 19.94
N LEU A 20 12.27 -20.75 20.90
CA LEU A 20 12.93 -20.11 22.03
C LEU A 20 13.48 -21.14 23.03
N LEU A 21 12.77 -22.22 23.26
CA LEU A 21 13.24 -23.32 24.07
C LEU A 21 14.48 -23.99 23.46
N THR A 22 14.53 -24.16 22.15
CA THR A 22 15.68 -24.71 21.42
C THR A 22 16.92 -23.81 21.51
N GLU A 23 16.73 -22.50 21.63
CA GLU A 23 17.80 -21.51 21.90
C GLU A 23 18.22 -21.47 23.39
N GLY A 24 17.68 -22.36 24.22
CA GLY A 24 18.02 -22.47 25.65
C GLY A 24 17.23 -21.53 26.58
N VAL A 25 16.22 -20.83 26.08
CA VAL A 25 15.38 -19.96 26.92
C VAL A 25 14.41 -20.79 27.73
N ALA A 26 14.49 -20.74 29.07
CA ALA A 26 13.56 -21.48 29.91
C ALA A 26 12.16 -20.85 29.94
N ALA A 27 11.10 -21.67 30.13
CA ALA A 27 9.72 -21.20 30.17
C ALA A 27 9.46 -20.10 31.20
N ARG A 28 10.11 -20.17 32.37
CA ARG A 28 10.05 -19.13 33.40
C ARG A 28 10.61 -17.77 32.92
N GLN A 29 11.66 -17.80 32.10
CA GLN A 29 12.26 -16.58 31.52
C GLN A 29 11.33 -15.94 30.50
N LEU A 30 10.62 -16.73 29.68
CA LEU A 30 9.59 -16.21 28.76
C LEU A 30 8.47 -15.49 29.52
N THR A 31 8.01 -16.07 30.63
CA THR A 31 6.99 -15.42 31.47
C THR A 31 7.50 -14.11 32.07
N ALA A 32 8.73 -14.07 32.54
CA ALA A 32 9.35 -12.85 33.04
C ALA A 32 9.51 -11.78 31.96
N ALA A 33 10.01 -12.14 30.77
CA ALA A 33 10.20 -11.24 29.65
C ALA A 33 8.87 -10.62 29.14
N VAL A 34 7.78 -11.39 29.16
CA VAL A 34 6.44 -10.85 28.85
C VAL A 34 5.96 -9.88 29.94
N ARG A 35 6.17 -10.21 31.21
CA ARG A 35 5.77 -9.33 32.34
C ARG A 35 6.53 -8.02 32.36
N SER A 36 7.80 -8.04 31.99
CA SER A 36 8.64 -6.83 31.90
C SER A 36 8.39 -6.01 30.63
N GLY A 37 7.57 -6.49 29.68
CA GLY A 37 7.32 -5.84 28.41
C GLY A 37 8.47 -5.97 27.39
N GLU A 38 9.48 -6.79 27.70
CA GLU A 38 10.61 -7.05 26.81
C GLU A 38 10.21 -7.73 25.50
N ILE A 39 9.24 -8.63 25.56
CA ILE A 39 8.57 -9.26 24.43
C ILE A 39 7.06 -9.25 24.65
N VAL A 40 6.30 -9.36 23.58
CA VAL A 40 4.84 -9.44 23.61
C VAL A 40 4.40 -10.87 23.27
N ARG A 41 3.50 -11.44 24.05
CA ARG A 41 2.84 -12.69 23.70
C ARG A 41 1.65 -12.38 22.80
N ALA A 42 1.81 -12.53 21.48
CA ALA A 42 0.75 -12.24 20.51
C ALA A 42 -0.44 -13.23 20.63
N ARG A 43 -0.13 -14.51 20.80
CA ARG A 43 -1.09 -15.60 21.09
C ARG A 43 -0.38 -16.74 21.82
N GLN A 44 -1.13 -17.75 22.23
CA GLN A 44 -0.52 -18.92 22.86
C GLN A 44 0.54 -19.54 21.96
N GLY A 45 1.74 -19.71 22.50
CA GLY A 45 2.85 -20.30 21.75
C GLY A 45 3.62 -19.38 20.82
N HIS A 46 3.24 -18.08 20.70
CA HIS A 46 3.88 -17.14 19.78
C HIS A 46 4.18 -15.80 20.47
N TYR A 47 5.41 -15.35 20.31
CA TYR A 47 5.95 -14.11 20.88
C TYR A 47 6.50 -13.21 19.79
N CYS A 48 6.50 -11.92 20.03
CA CYS A 48 7.05 -10.94 19.09
C CYS A 48 7.73 -9.78 19.82
N CYS A 49 8.53 -9.02 19.08
CA CYS A 49 9.09 -7.77 19.58
C CYS A 49 7.99 -6.72 19.79
N PRO A 50 8.11 -5.85 20.81
CA PRO A 50 7.15 -4.77 21.08
C PRO A 50 7.03 -3.76 19.92
N GLU A 51 8.08 -3.61 19.11
CA GLU A 51 8.18 -2.67 18.01
C GLU A 51 7.39 -3.09 16.75
N LEU A 52 6.78 -4.29 16.73
CA LEU A 52 5.88 -4.66 15.65
C LEU A 52 4.68 -3.69 15.61
N SER A 53 4.25 -3.34 14.39
CA SER A 53 3.03 -2.54 14.20
C SER A 53 1.80 -3.24 14.79
N ALA A 54 0.73 -2.48 15.04
CA ALA A 54 -0.52 -3.05 15.51
C ALA A 54 -1.04 -4.13 14.55
N ALA A 55 -1.03 -3.85 13.23
CA ALA A 55 -1.49 -4.79 12.21
C ALA A 55 -0.69 -6.10 12.21
N GLU A 56 0.64 -6.04 12.36
CA GLU A 56 1.47 -7.25 12.44
C GLU A 56 1.14 -8.09 13.69
N ARG A 57 0.99 -7.43 14.86
CA ARG A 57 0.61 -8.12 16.09
C ARG A 57 -0.78 -8.74 16.02
N GLU A 58 -1.74 -8.04 15.39
CA GLU A 58 -3.09 -8.53 15.16
C GLU A 58 -3.09 -9.74 14.22
N ALA A 59 -2.36 -9.67 13.10
CA ALA A 59 -2.20 -10.79 12.16
C ALA A 59 -1.63 -12.05 12.86
N LEU A 60 -0.58 -11.87 13.68
CA LEU A 60 -0.02 -12.96 14.49
C LEU A 60 -1.02 -13.51 15.50
N ARG A 61 -1.84 -12.64 16.12
CA ARG A 61 -2.87 -13.06 17.07
C ARG A 61 -3.93 -13.93 16.41
N VAL A 62 -4.38 -13.52 15.22
CA VAL A 62 -5.31 -14.33 14.43
C VAL A 62 -4.68 -15.68 14.05
N GLY A 63 -3.41 -15.70 13.74
CA GLY A 63 -2.66 -16.91 13.35
C GLY A 63 -2.24 -16.91 11.89
N GLY A 64 -2.17 -15.72 11.29
CA GLY A 64 -1.79 -15.52 9.89
C GLY A 64 -0.68 -14.50 9.72
N ARG A 65 -0.47 -14.10 8.48
CA ARG A 65 0.45 -13.05 8.03
C ARG A 65 -0.32 -12.02 7.22
N LEU A 66 0.12 -10.77 7.24
CA LEU A 66 -0.48 -9.70 6.45
C LEU A 66 -0.44 -10.03 4.96
N THR A 67 -1.52 -9.74 4.26
CA THR A 67 -1.65 -9.84 2.80
C THR A 67 -2.52 -8.71 2.27
N GLY A 68 -2.81 -8.68 0.96
CA GLY A 68 -3.66 -7.68 0.36
C GLY A 68 -3.22 -6.25 0.69
N THR A 69 -4.17 -5.37 0.99
CA THR A 69 -3.90 -3.96 1.32
C THR A 69 -3.12 -3.82 2.62
N SER A 70 -3.38 -4.67 3.62
CA SER A 70 -2.62 -4.67 4.89
C SER A 70 -1.17 -5.09 4.69
N GLY A 71 -0.92 -6.08 3.82
CA GLY A 71 0.44 -6.50 3.45
C GLY A 71 1.15 -5.46 2.58
N ALA A 72 0.46 -4.82 1.66
CA ALA A 72 1.00 -3.73 0.84
C ALA A 72 1.51 -2.59 1.74
N ARG A 73 0.70 -2.13 2.70
CA ARG A 73 1.10 -1.08 3.65
C ARG A 73 2.30 -1.46 4.51
N HIS A 74 2.45 -2.74 4.87
CA HIS A 74 3.63 -3.22 5.59
C HIS A 74 4.94 -2.94 4.83
N TYR A 75 4.91 -2.96 3.50
CA TYR A 75 6.04 -2.66 2.63
C TYR A 75 6.12 -1.20 2.17
N GLY A 76 5.25 -0.32 2.66
CA GLY A 76 5.15 1.06 2.19
C GLY A 76 4.53 1.20 0.80
N ILE A 77 4.00 0.12 0.23
CA ILE A 77 3.27 0.14 -1.03
C ILE A 77 1.94 0.84 -0.80
N TRP A 78 1.62 1.79 -1.67
CA TRP A 78 0.37 2.51 -1.58
C TRP A 78 -0.84 1.57 -1.65
N SER A 79 -1.78 1.79 -0.78
CA SER A 79 -3.10 1.17 -0.80
C SER A 79 -4.07 2.01 0.04
N PRO A 80 -5.39 1.97 -0.24
CA PRO A 80 -6.35 2.74 0.52
C PRO A 80 -6.34 2.36 2.00
N LEU A 81 -6.64 3.34 2.87
CA LEU A 81 -6.79 3.12 4.30
C LEU A 81 -8.15 2.47 4.57
N LEU A 82 -8.19 1.16 4.53
CA LEU A 82 -9.36 0.37 4.86
C LEU A 82 -9.32 -0.06 6.34
N PRO A 83 -10.48 -0.16 7.02
CA PRO A 83 -10.55 -0.63 8.40
C PRO A 83 -10.22 -2.12 8.53
N ASP A 84 -10.26 -2.86 7.42
CA ASP A 84 -10.09 -4.29 7.38
C ASP A 84 -8.63 -4.71 7.53
N LEU A 85 -8.41 -5.74 8.34
CA LEU A 85 -7.15 -6.45 8.44
C LEU A 85 -7.19 -7.64 7.47
N GLU A 86 -6.42 -7.55 6.39
CA GLU A 86 -6.29 -8.64 5.43
C GLU A 86 -5.12 -9.55 5.81
N ILE A 87 -5.42 -10.83 6.06
CA ILE A 87 -4.43 -11.83 6.47
C ILE A 87 -4.52 -13.08 5.60
N ALA A 88 -3.38 -13.72 5.42
CA ALA A 88 -3.28 -15.05 4.84
C ALA A 88 -3.01 -16.06 5.95
N VAL A 89 -3.76 -17.17 5.95
CA VAL A 89 -3.59 -18.31 6.85
C VAL A 89 -3.40 -19.58 6.05
N HIS A 90 -2.69 -20.56 6.64
CA HIS A 90 -2.54 -21.88 6.01
C HIS A 90 -3.92 -22.56 5.89
N PRO A 91 -4.21 -23.32 4.81
CA PRO A 91 -5.49 -24.00 4.64
C PRO A 91 -5.85 -24.93 5.79
N ASP A 92 -4.86 -25.55 6.44
CA ASP A 92 -5.06 -26.44 7.58
C ASP A 92 -5.13 -25.71 8.94
N ALA A 93 -5.10 -24.39 8.96
CA ALA A 93 -5.18 -23.64 10.21
C ALA A 93 -6.55 -23.81 10.87
N THR A 94 -6.59 -24.31 12.10
CA THR A 94 -7.85 -24.69 12.76
C THR A 94 -8.23 -23.82 13.95
N GLN A 95 -7.29 -23.07 14.52
CA GLN A 95 -7.52 -22.36 15.78
C GLN A 95 -7.25 -20.87 15.64
N LEU A 96 -7.95 -20.23 14.71
CA LEU A 96 -7.84 -18.79 14.53
C LEU A 96 -8.43 -18.06 15.75
N ARG A 97 -7.84 -16.90 16.08
CA ARG A 97 -8.29 -16.03 17.18
C ARG A 97 -8.76 -14.70 16.59
N THR A 98 -9.54 -13.96 17.36
CA THR A 98 -9.91 -12.60 16.94
C THR A 98 -8.69 -11.67 16.93
N ARG A 99 -8.73 -10.61 16.14
CA ARG A 99 -7.62 -9.65 16.06
C ARG A 99 -7.39 -8.89 17.37
N PHE A 100 -8.40 -8.81 18.23
CA PHE A 100 -8.36 -8.06 19.47
C PHE A 100 -8.11 -8.95 20.70
N ASP A 101 -8.56 -10.22 20.67
CA ASP A 101 -8.46 -11.14 21.82
C ASP A 101 -7.85 -12.48 21.41
N ALA A 102 -6.69 -12.80 22.00
CA ALA A 102 -5.96 -14.05 21.74
C ALA A 102 -6.66 -15.30 22.34
N THR A 103 -7.68 -15.14 23.17
CA THR A 103 -8.46 -16.24 23.78
C THR A 103 -9.77 -16.50 23.04
N ALA A 104 -10.37 -15.46 22.43
CA ALA A 104 -11.60 -15.58 21.67
C ALA A 104 -11.33 -16.22 20.30
N ARG A 105 -12.14 -17.19 19.90
CA ARG A 105 -12.05 -17.79 18.56
C ARG A 105 -12.58 -16.85 17.50
N LEU A 106 -11.89 -16.77 16.38
CA LEU A 106 -12.42 -16.14 15.17
C LEU A 106 -13.59 -16.99 14.71
N SER A 107 -14.78 -16.50 14.85
CA SER A 107 -15.98 -17.10 14.32
C SER A 107 -16.48 -16.30 13.12
N SER A 108 -17.38 -16.87 12.32
CA SER A 108 -18.09 -16.14 11.27
C SER A 108 -19.09 -15.10 11.81
N SER A 109 -19.04 -14.79 13.12
CA SER A 109 -19.93 -13.86 13.78
C SER A 109 -19.54 -12.40 13.48
N ARG A 110 -20.54 -11.52 13.54
CA ARG A 110 -20.46 -10.08 13.18
C ARG A 110 -19.39 -9.27 13.93
N ASP A 111 -18.85 -9.78 15.02
CA ASP A 111 -17.88 -9.06 15.87
C ASP A 111 -16.48 -8.98 15.23
N ASP A 112 -16.24 -9.71 14.14
CA ASP A 112 -14.97 -9.71 13.39
C ASP A 112 -15.14 -9.23 11.93
N ALA A 113 -16.13 -8.36 11.70
CA ALA A 113 -16.47 -7.83 10.37
C ALA A 113 -15.30 -7.17 9.63
N HIS A 114 -14.21 -6.85 10.35
CA HIS A 114 -13.02 -6.18 9.82
C HIS A 114 -11.79 -7.10 9.74
N THR A 115 -11.97 -8.42 9.71
CA THR A 115 -10.88 -9.38 9.48
C THR A 115 -11.17 -10.21 8.24
N VAL A 116 -10.40 -9.98 7.19
CA VAL A 116 -10.51 -10.70 5.91
C VAL A 116 -9.45 -11.80 5.88
N VAL A 117 -9.88 -13.06 5.81
CA VAL A 117 -9.01 -14.22 5.82
C VAL A 117 -8.89 -14.81 4.42
N ALA A 118 -7.67 -14.81 3.88
CA ALA A 118 -7.31 -15.52 2.67
C ALA A 118 -6.68 -16.88 3.03
N TRP A 119 -7.32 -17.98 2.65
CA TRP A 119 -6.82 -19.33 2.87
C TRP A 119 -5.83 -19.68 1.76
N ARG A 120 -4.53 -19.68 2.08
CA ARG A 120 -3.46 -19.89 1.08
C ARG A 120 -2.30 -20.66 1.68
N ASP A 121 -1.78 -21.63 0.96
CA ASP A 121 -0.48 -22.22 1.24
C ASP A 121 0.62 -21.35 0.57
N ASN A 122 1.24 -20.51 1.36
CA ASN A 122 2.32 -19.62 0.88
C ASN A 122 3.71 -20.13 1.31
N GLY A 123 3.78 -21.30 1.95
CA GLY A 123 5.03 -21.82 2.51
C GLY A 123 5.73 -20.81 3.43
N ALA A 124 7.06 -20.87 3.46
CA ALA A 124 7.90 -19.98 4.28
C ALA A 124 8.29 -18.66 3.59
N ARG A 125 7.75 -18.36 2.40
CA ARG A 125 8.11 -17.15 1.63
C ARG A 125 7.57 -15.88 2.29
N GLY A 126 8.30 -14.78 2.12
CA GLY A 126 7.99 -13.48 2.76
C GLY A 126 8.63 -13.33 4.14
N THR A 127 8.08 -12.44 4.96
CA THR A 127 8.49 -12.28 6.35
C THR A 127 7.65 -13.16 7.28
N ARG A 128 7.98 -13.19 8.57
CA ARG A 128 7.16 -13.89 9.56
C ARG A 128 5.81 -13.21 9.81
N THR A 129 5.65 -11.96 9.37
CA THR A 129 4.45 -11.14 9.62
C THR A 129 3.69 -10.78 8.35
N ALA A 130 4.33 -10.86 7.15
CA ALA A 130 3.70 -10.50 5.89
C ALA A 130 4.11 -11.45 4.76
N LEU A 131 3.22 -11.63 3.78
CA LEU A 131 3.52 -12.32 2.53
C LEU A 131 4.44 -11.47 1.66
N LEU A 132 5.00 -12.05 0.58
CA LEU A 132 5.79 -11.29 -0.40
C LEU A 132 4.95 -10.16 -1.03
N PRO A 133 5.56 -9.03 -1.42
CA PRO A 133 4.85 -7.94 -2.10
C PRO A 133 3.99 -8.41 -3.28
N ILE A 134 4.53 -9.28 -4.13
CA ILE A 134 3.80 -9.80 -5.29
C ILE A 134 2.55 -10.63 -4.90
N GLU A 135 2.58 -11.32 -3.76
CA GLU A 135 1.44 -12.09 -3.25
C GLU A 135 0.38 -11.16 -2.63
N CYS A 136 0.82 -10.04 -2.04
CA CYS A 136 -0.09 -8.98 -1.60
C CYS A 136 -0.79 -8.33 -2.79
N LEU A 137 -0.07 -8.02 -3.87
CA LEU A 137 -0.64 -7.48 -5.11
C LEU A 137 -1.61 -8.47 -5.77
N GLU A 138 -1.32 -9.76 -5.76
CA GLU A 138 -2.25 -10.78 -6.26
C GLU A 138 -3.57 -10.75 -5.50
N GLN A 139 -3.51 -10.66 -4.16
CA GLN A 139 -4.72 -10.56 -3.33
C GLN A 139 -5.48 -9.26 -3.63
N ILE A 140 -4.81 -8.11 -3.74
CA ILE A 140 -5.42 -6.84 -4.12
C ILE A 140 -6.11 -6.97 -5.49
N ALA A 141 -5.43 -7.52 -6.49
CA ALA A 141 -6.00 -7.70 -7.83
C ALA A 141 -7.26 -8.57 -7.83
N MET A 142 -7.34 -9.55 -6.92
CA MET A 142 -8.49 -10.43 -6.80
C MET A 142 -9.67 -9.82 -6.05
N THR A 143 -9.41 -8.98 -5.04
CA THR A 143 -10.43 -8.54 -4.08
C THR A 143 -10.81 -7.07 -4.19
N GLN A 144 -9.91 -6.22 -4.67
CA GLN A 144 -10.10 -4.77 -4.71
C GLN A 144 -10.55 -4.28 -6.11
N PRO A 145 -11.07 -3.05 -6.21
CA PRO A 145 -11.34 -2.40 -7.49
C PRO A 145 -10.08 -2.32 -8.37
N ALA A 146 -10.29 -2.35 -9.69
CA ALA A 146 -9.18 -2.34 -10.66
C ALA A 146 -8.25 -1.11 -10.53
N ALA A 147 -8.80 0.06 -10.18
CA ALA A 147 -8.01 1.27 -9.93
C ALA A 147 -7.04 1.10 -8.74
N VAL A 148 -7.49 0.44 -7.67
CA VAL A 148 -6.67 0.16 -6.48
C VAL A 148 -5.56 -0.84 -6.84
N ALA A 149 -5.90 -1.90 -7.59
CA ALA A 149 -4.91 -2.87 -8.05
C ALA A 149 -3.86 -2.24 -8.96
N PHE A 150 -4.28 -1.33 -9.84
CA PHE A 150 -3.38 -0.55 -10.68
C PHE A 150 -2.43 0.31 -9.85
N ALA A 151 -2.97 1.16 -8.96
CA ALA A 151 -2.18 2.09 -8.16
C ALA A 151 -1.21 1.37 -7.20
N ALA A 152 -1.64 0.30 -6.55
CA ALA A 152 -0.78 -0.51 -5.71
C ALA A 152 0.36 -1.16 -6.51
N THR A 153 0.08 -1.60 -7.76
CA THR A 153 1.09 -2.19 -8.63
C THR A 153 2.11 -1.15 -9.10
N GLU A 154 1.69 0.06 -9.48
CA GLU A 154 2.60 1.15 -9.82
C GLU A 154 3.49 1.54 -8.63
N SER A 155 2.90 1.70 -7.46
CA SER A 155 3.65 1.98 -6.24
C SER A 155 4.69 0.89 -5.94
N ALA A 156 4.34 -0.39 -6.08
CA ALA A 156 5.27 -1.49 -5.85
C ALA A 156 6.42 -1.53 -6.88
N LEU A 157 6.14 -1.18 -8.15
CA LEU A 157 7.13 -1.03 -9.21
C LEU A 157 8.06 0.15 -8.92
N HIS A 158 7.51 1.31 -8.56
CA HIS A 158 8.25 2.53 -8.25
C HIS A 158 9.20 2.32 -7.07
N LEU A 159 8.73 1.68 -6.01
CA LEU A 159 9.53 1.34 -4.82
C LEU A 159 10.53 0.19 -5.05
N GLY A 160 10.50 -0.45 -6.22
CA GLY A 160 11.39 -1.57 -6.54
C GLY A 160 11.09 -2.86 -5.77
N HIS A 161 9.91 -2.98 -5.14
CA HIS A 161 9.49 -4.20 -4.44
C HIS A 161 9.14 -5.35 -5.40
N VAL A 162 8.76 -5.03 -6.63
CA VAL A 162 8.49 -5.98 -7.71
C VAL A 162 9.08 -5.46 -9.01
N SER A 163 9.48 -6.36 -9.89
CA SER A 163 9.93 -6.03 -11.24
C SER A 163 8.78 -6.11 -12.26
N ALA A 164 8.96 -5.50 -13.42
CA ALA A 164 8.02 -5.66 -14.54
C ALA A 164 7.86 -7.14 -14.96
N ALA A 165 8.89 -7.97 -14.77
CA ALA A 165 8.81 -9.41 -15.02
C ALA A 165 7.91 -10.12 -13.99
N ASP A 166 7.96 -9.70 -12.72
CA ASP A 166 7.07 -10.22 -11.67
C ASP A 166 5.62 -9.87 -11.96
N VAL A 167 5.34 -8.62 -12.36
CA VAL A 167 4.00 -8.17 -12.74
C VAL A 167 3.47 -8.95 -13.95
N ARG A 168 4.29 -9.18 -15.00
CA ARG A 168 3.88 -10.03 -16.12
C ARG A 168 3.53 -11.45 -15.70
N ARG A 169 4.32 -12.06 -14.78
CA ARG A 169 4.01 -13.38 -14.22
C ARG A 169 2.73 -13.38 -13.40
N LEU A 170 2.47 -12.32 -12.64
CA LEU A 170 1.23 -12.13 -11.91
C LEU A 170 0.04 -12.07 -12.87
N ILE A 171 0.10 -11.21 -13.89
CA ILE A 171 -0.95 -11.07 -14.92
C ILE A 171 -1.29 -12.42 -15.56
N ALA A 172 -0.28 -13.23 -15.88
CA ALA A 172 -0.50 -14.54 -16.50
C ALA A 172 -1.33 -15.49 -15.62
N ARG A 173 -1.24 -15.38 -14.29
CA ARG A 173 -1.97 -16.21 -13.32
C ARG A 173 -3.37 -15.69 -12.98
N LEU A 174 -3.62 -14.39 -13.15
CA LEU A 174 -4.91 -13.79 -12.82
C LEU A 174 -6.01 -14.23 -13.81
N PRO A 175 -7.28 -14.29 -13.39
CA PRO A 175 -8.42 -14.40 -14.29
C PRO A 175 -8.45 -13.26 -15.31
N SER A 176 -8.94 -13.50 -16.52
CA SER A 176 -8.97 -12.52 -17.61
C SER A 176 -9.65 -11.20 -17.20
N THR A 177 -10.70 -11.28 -16.39
CA THR A 177 -11.47 -10.13 -15.88
C THR A 177 -10.66 -9.23 -14.92
N ARG A 178 -9.51 -9.69 -14.43
CA ARG A 178 -8.67 -8.97 -13.46
C ARG A 178 -7.35 -8.45 -14.03
N ARG A 179 -7.02 -8.78 -15.28
CA ARG A 179 -5.72 -8.47 -15.90
C ARG A 179 -5.61 -7.05 -16.43
N GLY A 180 -6.72 -6.48 -16.92
CA GLY A 180 -6.74 -5.27 -17.75
C GLY A 180 -6.01 -4.08 -17.12
N ALA A 181 -6.27 -3.80 -15.85
CA ALA A 181 -5.63 -2.71 -15.13
C ALA A 181 -4.10 -2.88 -15.06
N LEU A 182 -3.62 -4.07 -14.70
CA LEU A 182 -2.20 -4.33 -14.45
C LEU A 182 -1.34 -4.27 -15.72
N HIS A 183 -1.92 -4.51 -16.91
CA HIS A 183 -1.20 -4.33 -18.18
C HIS A 183 -0.75 -2.90 -18.44
N ARG A 184 -1.46 -1.92 -17.87
CA ARG A 184 -1.17 -0.50 -18.02
C ARG A 184 -0.16 0.01 -16.99
N ALA A 185 0.03 -0.69 -15.86
CA ALA A 185 0.85 -0.24 -14.75
C ALA A 185 2.33 -0.04 -15.16
N ARG A 186 2.92 1.07 -14.71
CA ARG A 186 4.30 1.48 -14.93
C ARG A 186 4.91 1.94 -13.61
N ALA A 187 6.21 2.22 -13.59
CA ALA A 187 6.92 2.75 -12.41
C ALA A 187 7.00 4.29 -12.42
N THR A 188 6.10 4.96 -13.13
CA THR A 188 6.19 6.41 -13.39
C THR A 188 5.58 7.27 -12.29
N ALA A 189 4.46 6.85 -11.71
CA ALA A 189 3.78 7.59 -10.67
C ALA A 189 4.57 7.54 -9.35
N GLU A 190 4.68 8.67 -8.68
CA GLU A 190 5.35 8.80 -7.37
C GLU A 190 4.37 8.70 -6.20
N SER A 191 3.10 8.91 -6.46
CA SER A 191 2.04 8.81 -5.47
C SER A 191 0.85 7.97 -5.94
N GLY A 192 0.06 7.47 -4.97
CA GLY A 192 -1.18 6.77 -5.30
C GLY A 192 -2.24 7.67 -5.92
N GLY A 193 -2.22 8.96 -5.61
CA GLY A 193 -3.09 9.95 -6.24
C GLY A 193 -2.83 10.10 -7.72
N GLU A 194 -1.57 10.19 -8.11
CA GLU A 194 -1.15 10.21 -9.51
C GLU A 194 -1.57 8.92 -10.24
N SER A 195 -1.34 7.76 -9.62
CA SER A 195 -1.76 6.48 -10.20
C SER A 195 -3.27 6.40 -10.38
N LEU A 196 -4.06 6.85 -9.39
CA LEU A 196 -5.52 6.88 -9.51
C LEU A 196 -5.99 7.83 -10.61
N PHE A 197 -5.39 9.02 -10.70
CA PHE A 197 -5.67 9.97 -11.77
C PHE A 197 -5.33 9.37 -13.14
N ALA A 198 -4.14 8.80 -13.31
CA ALA A 198 -3.71 8.17 -14.56
C ALA A 198 -4.60 6.98 -14.98
N TYR A 199 -5.09 6.22 -13.98
CA TYR A 199 -6.01 5.11 -14.24
C TYR A 199 -7.35 5.57 -14.78
N GLN A 200 -7.90 6.62 -14.19
CA GLN A 200 -9.25 7.13 -14.48
C GLN A 200 -9.28 8.06 -15.71
N LEU A 201 -8.11 8.61 -16.07
CA LEU A 201 -8.02 9.53 -17.19
C LEU A 201 -8.15 8.76 -18.53
N ASP A 202 -9.16 9.12 -19.30
CA ASP A 202 -9.38 8.62 -20.66
C ASP A 202 -9.57 9.80 -21.61
N LEU A 203 -8.53 10.14 -22.35
CA LEU A 203 -8.49 11.29 -23.27
C LEU A 203 -7.96 10.83 -24.63
N PRO A 204 -8.79 10.20 -25.47
CA PRO A 204 -8.37 9.73 -26.78
C PRO A 204 -7.89 10.90 -27.65
N GLY A 205 -6.71 10.73 -28.25
CA GLY A 205 -6.11 11.73 -29.14
C GLY A 205 -5.33 12.85 -28.46
N ILE A 206 -5.26 12.88 -27.11
CA ILE A 206 -4.43 13.83 -26.37
C ILE A 206 -3.21 13.10 -25.81
N ALA A 207 -2.02 13.62 -26.11
CA ALA A 207 -0.79 13.10 -25.53
C ALA A 207 -0.77 13.37 -24.01
N ILE A 208 -0.47 12.34 -23.23
CA ILE A 208 -0.34 12.45 -21.75
C ILE A 208 1.06 12.01 -21.39
N THR A 209 1.84 12.92 -20.80
CA THR A 209 3.18 12.63 -20.30
C THR A 209 3.20 12.78 -18.80
N GLN A 210 3.63 11.72 -18.09
CA GLN A 210 3.78 11.74 -16.64
C GLN A 210 5.19 12.20 -16.26
N GLN A 211 5.31 12.88 -15.11
CA GLN A 211 6.57 13.29 -14.52
C GLN A 211 7.46 14.07 -15.50
N GLN A 212 6.86 15.04 -16.21
CA GLN A 212 7.52 15.84 -17.24
C GLN A 212 8.34 16.98 -16.62
N TRP A 213 9.56 17.18 -17.14
CA TRP A 213 10.37 18.34 -16.81
C TRP A 213 10.04 19.52 -17.74
N ILE A 214 9.77 20.67 -17.14
CA ILE A 214 9.56 21.97 -17.81
C ILE A 214 10.60 22.94 -17.24
N GLY A 215 11.70 23.17 -17.95
CA GLY A 215 12.88 23.79 -17.37
C GLY A 215 13.37 22.99 -16.15
N ASP A 216 13.49 23.67 -15.01
CA ASP A 216 13.91 23.05 -13.74
C ASP A 216 12.72 22.54 -12.88
N LEU A 217 11.50 22.63 -13.39
CA LEU A 217 10.30 22.20 -12.72
C LEU A 217 9.82 20.85 -13.24
N ARG A 218 9.56 19.90 -12.34
CA ARG A 218 8.97 18.62 -12.68
C ARG A 218 7.49 18.66 -12.33
N VAL A 219 6.64 18.30 -13.29
CA VAL A 219 5.17 18.29 -13.13
C VAL A 219 4.63 16.87 -13.20
N ASP A 220 3.53 16.58 -12.49
CA ASP A 220 2.98 15.22 -12.42
C ASP A 220 2.45 14.77 -13.78
N PHE A 221 1.71 15.63 -14.47
CA PHE A 221 1.20 15.34 -15.82
C PHE A 221 1.28 16.58 -16.72
N LEU A 222 1.62 16.34 -17.98
CA LEU A 222 1.45 17.28 -19.08
C LEU A 222 0.48 16.66 -20.08
N LEU A 223 -0.65 17.32 -20.32
CA LEU A 223 -1.67 16.96 -21.30
C LEU A 223 -1.52 17.86 -22.53
N GLY A 224 -1.33 17.24 -23.71
CA GLY A 224 -0.97 17.96 -24.92
C GLY A 224 0.36 18.68 -24.73
N GLU A 225 0.41 19.97 -25.09
CA GLU A 225 1.63 20.77 -25.07
C GLU A 225 1.72 21.72 -23.88
N ARG A 226 0.59 22.11 -23.25
CA ARG A 226 0.56 23.21 -22.27
C ARG A 226 -0.34 23.02 -21.04
N LEU A 227 -1.17 21.98 -20.96
CA LEU A 227 -2.01 21.78 -19.79
C LEU A 227 -1.28 20.89 -18.76
N VAL A 228 -0.88 21.49 -17.68
CA VAL A 228 -0.24 20.84 -16.54
C VAL A 228 -1.30 20.41 -15.52
N ILE A 229 -1.21 19.18 -15.03
CA ILE A 229 -2.01 18.69 -13.89
C ILE A 229 -1.04 18.33 -12.77
N GLU A 230 -1.34 18.79 -11.56
CA GLU A 230 -0.63 18.48 -10.32
C GLU A 230 -1.59 17.80 -9.35
N ILE A 231 -1.16 16.73 -8.70
CA ILE A 231 -1.95 15.98 -7.72
C ILE A 231 -1.31 16.15 -6.33
N ASP A 232 -1.90 17.01 -5.53
CA ASP A 232 -1.38 17.30 -4.19
C ASP A 232 -1.61 16.12 -3.26
N GLY A 233 -0.54 15.65 -2.59
CA GLY A 233 -0.57 14.56 -1.62
C GLY A 233 -1.41 14.89 -0.38
N TYR A 234 -1.65 13.87 0.45
CA TYR A 234 -2.44 14.01 1.68
C TYR A 234 -1.72 14.78 2.79
N GLU A 235 -0.40 14.97 2.68
CA GLU A 235 0.38 15.67 3.68
C GLU A 235 0.30 17.18 3.47
N PHE A 236 -0.63 17.82 4.20
CA PHE A 236 -0.59 19.24 4.44
C PHE A 236 0.69 19.57 5.24
N HIS A 237 1.78 19.82 4.55
CA HIS A 237 2.90 20.51 5.16
C HIS A 237 2.48 21.96 5.39
N SER A 238 2.02 22.26 6.60
CA SER A 238 1.63 23.59 7.10
C SER A 238 2.81 24.56 7.24
N ALA A 239 3.89 24.38 6.51
CA ALA A 239 5.01 25.28 6.52
C ALA A 239 4.77 26.43 5.51
N ARG A 240 4.74 27.66 5.99
CA ARG A 240 4.62 28.89 5.19
C ARG A 240 5.60 28.93 4.00
N ALA A 241 6.77 28.35 4.16
CA ALA A 241 7.77 28.21 3.10
C ALA A 241 7.28 27.35 1.92
N ALA A 242 6.62 26.22 2.17
CA ALA A 242 6.08 25.35 1.11
C ALA A 242 5.01 26.07 0.27
N PHE A 243 4.18 26.90 0.93
CA PHE A 243 3.15 27.67 0.25
C PHE A 243 3.73 28.81 -0.65
N GLU A 244 4.84 29.42 -0.25
CA GLU A 244 5.52 30.44 -1.05
C GLU A 244 6.23 29.82 -2.25
N ASP A 245 6.83 28.63 -2.08
CA ASP A 245 7.48 27.88 -3.16
C ASP A 245 6.46 27.40 -4.19
N ASP A 246 5.29 26.92 -3.77
CA ASP A 246 4.20 26.52 -4.67
C ASP A 246 3.70 27.70 -5.52
N ARG A 247 3.51 28.86 -4.92
CA ARG A 247 3.11 30.08 -5.68
C ARG A 247 4.16 30.50 -6.69
N ARG A 248 5.44 30.42 -6.31
CA ARG A 248 6.55 30.76 -7.21
C ARG A 248 6.58 29.78 -8.38
N ARG A 249 6.39 28.51 -8.12
CA ARG A 249 6.31 27.44 -9.13
C ARG A 249 5.18 27.68 -10.13
N ASP A 250 3.98 28.01 -9.63
CA ASP A 250 2.83 28.37 -10.48
C ASP A 250 3.09 29.62 -11.33
N ALA A 251 3.71 30.64 -10.76
CA ALA A 251 4.03 31.86 -11.50
C ALA A 251 5.02 31.60 -12.66
N VAL A 252 6.02 30.74 -12.43
CA VAL A 252 6.98 30.33 -13.47
C VAL A 252 6.28 29.56 -14.59
N LEU A 253 5.46 28.56 -14.26
CA LEU A 253 4.73 27.76 -15.27
C LEU A 253 3.79 28.66 -16.10
N ARG A 254 3.08 29.59 -15.45
CA ARG A 254 2.20 30.55 -16.15
C ARG A 254 2.99 31.51 -17.03
N ALA A 255 4.14 32.01 -16.61
CA ALA A 255 5.00 32.86 -17.41
C ALA A 255 5.55 32.15 -18.66
N LEU A 256 5.74 30.84 -18.57
CA LEU A 256 6.11 29.96 -19.69
C LEU A 256 4.92 29.59 -20.59
N GLY A 257 3.71 30.06 -20.28
CA GLY A 257 2.50 29.82 -21.05
C GLY A 257 1.77 28.53 -20.74
N TYR A 258 2.08 27.88 -19.62
CA TYR A 258 1.37 26.69 -19.19
C TYR A 258 0.11 27.05 -18.39
N ARG A 259 -0.96 26.29 -18.60
CA ARG A 259 -2.14 26.26 -17.75
C ARG A 259 -1.97 25.18 -16.70
N VAL A 260 -2.15 25.52 -15.42
CA VAL A 260 -2.00 24.57 -14.31
C VAL A 260 -3.37 24.31 -13.66
N LEU A 261 -3.75 23.06 -13.53
CA LEU A 261 -4.86 22.58 -12.68
C LEU A 261 -4.27 21.76 -11.55
N ARG A 262 -4.73 22.00 -10.33
CA ARG A 262 -4.33 21.26 -9.14
C ARG A 262 -5.54 20.55 -8.53
N PHE A 263 -5.34 19.30 -8.19
CA PHE A 263 -6.34 18.49 -7.53
C PHE A 263 -5.73 17.82 -6.29
N SER A 264 -6.46 17.83 -5.19
CA SER A 264 -6.05 17.07 -4.03
C SER A 264 -6.26 15.57 -4.27
N TYR A 265 -5.48 14.73 -3.59
CA TYR A 265 -5.70 13.27 -3.55
C TYR A 265 -7.17 12.93 -3.31
N ARG A 266 -7.81 13.61 -2.33
CA ARG A 266 -9.21 13.38 -1.98
C ARG A 266 -10.15 13.64 -3.16
N GLN A 267 -9.95 14.71 -3.93
CA GLN A 267 -10.77 14.98 -5.11
C GLN A 267 -10.66 13.86 -6.15
N VAL A 268 -9.43 13.38 -6.41
CA VAL A 268 -9.21 12.27 -7.34
C VAL A 268 -9.87 10.98 -6.85
N GLU A 269 -9.84 10.70 -5.56
CA GLU A 269 -10.40 9.49 -4.96
C GLU A 269 -11.93 9.53 -4.85
N THR A 270 -12.51 10.68 -4.43
CA THR A 270 -13.93 10.73 -4.03
C THR A 270 -14.82 11.60 -4.91
N SER A 271 -14.27 12.47 -5.75
CA SER A 271 -14.98 13.45 -6.56
C SER A 271 -14.52 13.44 -8.03
N TRP A 272 -14.23 12.25 -8.57
CA TRP A 272 -13.67 12.10 -9.93
C TRP A 272 -14.48 12.85 -11.00
N ALA A 273 -15.81 12.88 -10.90
CA ALA A 273 -16.66 13.58 -11.87
C ALA A 273 -16.33 15.09 -11.97
N GLU A 274 -15.99 15.73 -10.85
CA GLU A 274 -15.61 17.14 -10.80
C GLU A 274 -14.22 17.35 -11.43
N VAL A 275 -13.28 16.46 -11.11
CA VAL A 275 -11.92 16.45 -11.69
C VAL A 275 -12.00 16.28 -13.21
N ALA A 276 -12.73 15.27 -13.68
CA ALA A 276 -12.91 15.00 -15.10
C ALA A 276 -13.57 16.17 -15.83
N ALA A 277 -14.60 16.81 -15.23
CA ALA A 277 -15.27 17.98 -15.81
C ALA A 277 -14.32 19.18 -15.93
N ALA A 278 -13.48 19.44 -14.92
CA ALA A 278 -12.51 20.52 -14.96
C ALA A 278 -11.44 20.30 -16.06
N VAL A 279 -10.92 19.07 -16.18
CA VAL A 279 -9.98 18.70 -17.25
C VAL A 279 -10.63 18.82 -18.61
N ALA A 280 -11.85 18.30 -18.79
CA ALA A 280 -12.59 18.39 -20.06
C ALA A 280 -12.86 19.85 -20.47
N SER A 281 -13.20 20.71 -19.50
CA SER A 281 -13.42 22.16 -19.75
C SER A 281 -12.14 22.85 -20.23
N ALA A 282 -10.99 22.56 -19.60
CA ALA A 282 -9.70 23.11 -20.03
C ALA A 282 -9.32 22.64 -21.43
N ILE A 283 -9.57 21.37 -21.74
CA ILE A 283 -9.33 20.81 -23.08
C ILE A 283 -10.23 21.49 -24.12
N ALA A 284 -11.53 21.64 -23.83
CA ALA A 284 -12.49 22.32 -24.72
C ALA A 284 -12.12 23.78 -24.96
N SER A 285 -11.49 24.45 -24.00
CA SER A 285 -10.96 25.82 -24.11
C SER A 285 -9.65 25.90 -24.89
N GLY A 286 -9.06 24.77 -25.30
CA GLY A 286 -7.77 24.74 -26.03
C GLY A 286 -6.54 24.90 -25.13
N ASP A 287 -6.67 24.87 -23.81
CA ASP A 287 -5.58 25.09 -22.85
C ASP A 287 -4.44 24.05 -22.98
N HIS A 288 -4.68 22.94 -23.66
CA HIS A 288 -3.69 21.88 -23.93
C HIS A 288 -2.88 22.09 -25.22
N LEU A 289 -3.24 23.09 -26.04
CA LEU A 289 -2.59 23.35 -27.34
C LEU A 289 -1.54 24.46 -27.22
N ALA A 290 -0.50 24.39 -28.06
CA ALA A 290 0.36 25.55 -28.32
C ALA A 290 -0.45 26.67 -28.95
N GLY A 291 -0.36 27.88 -28.43
CA GLY A 291 -1.01 29.06 -29.01
C GLY A 291 -0.29 29.56 -30.25
#